data_8d746ed22f9e1b4b6f137d8feb510e7c
#
_entry.id   8d746ed22f9e1b4b6f137d8feb510e7c
#
_cell.length_a   1.000
_cell.length_b   1.000
_cell.length_c   1.000
_cell.angle_alpha   90.00
_cell.angle_beta   90.00
_cell.angle_gamma   90.00
#
_symmetry.space_group_name_H-M   'P 1'
#
loop_
_entity.id
_entity.type
_entity.pdbx_description
1 polymer ?
#
loop_
_entity_poly.entity_id
_entity_poly.type
_entity_poly.pdbx_seq_one_letter_code
_entity_poly.pdbx_strand_id
1 'polypeptide(L)'
;MADRLHDMGRERACAPGTMVLMSRLAKQFYRRSDEELLGMHLRHLVALAYVRDHDECPQQALADAFCMDANNVVLLLNELEELGYVTRLRDPDDRRRHLVQLTSAGRTALSRTERAQGAIEDEVLGALQPDERATLMQLLSRALRSVEPVEHEERGYSATTASIST
;
A
#
# COMPACT_ATOMS: atom_id res chain seq x y z
N MET A 1 33.09 19.94 -45.59
CA MET A 1 33.46 18.89 -44.62
C MET A 1 33.35 19.42 -43.19
N ALA A 2 32.20 20.01 -42.86
CA ALA A 2 31.95 20.67 -41.55
C ALA A 2 30.46 20.61 -41.13
N ASP A 3 29.80 19.44 -41.37
CA ASP A 3 28.36 19.32 -41.08
C ASP A 3 27.98 17.97 -40.46
N ARG A 4 28.86 17.37 -39.67
CA ARG A 4 28.61 16.08 -38.98
C ARG A 4 28.88 16.11 -37.45
N LEU A 5 29.07 17.27 -36.86
CA LEU A 5 29.36 17.38 -35.42
C LEU A 5 28.23 18.04 -34.59
N HIS A 6 27.04 18.28 -35.22
CA HIS A 6 25.96 18.98 -34.51
C HIS A 6 24.78 18.09 -34.07
N ASP A 7 24.84 16.78 -34.32
CA ASP A 7 23.74 15.84 -33.99
C ASP A 7 24.03 14.83 -32.87
N MET A 8 25.07 15.04 -32.07
CA MET A 8 25.39 14.15 -30.93
C MET A 8 25.08 14.75 -29.56
N GLY A 9 24.31 15.83 -29.49
CA GLY A 9 24.04 16.60 -28.24
C GLY A 9 22.64 16.53 -27.69
N ARG A 10 21.72 15.75 -28.25
CA ARG A 10 20.28 15.87 -27.88
C ARG A 10 19.60 14.57 -27.52
N GLU A 11 20.15 13.69 -26.72
CA GLU A 11 19.36 12.60 -26.11
C GLU A 11 20.11 11.94 -24.95
N ARG A 12 20.38 12.71 -23.92
CA ARG A 12 20.49 12.16 -22.58
C ARG A 12 19.53 12.92 -21.66
N ALA A 13 18.24 12.88 -22.00
CA ALA A 13 17.24 13.05 -20.96
C ALA A 13 17.50 11.92 -19.96
N CYS A 14 18.01 12.27 -18.79
CA CYS A 14 18.27 11.32 -17.71
C CYS A 14 16.96 10.55 -17.48
N ALA A 15 16.95 9.25 -17.78
CA ALA A 15 15.79 8.41 -17.57
C ALA A 15 15.37 8.57 -16.10
N PRO A 16 14.07 8.76 -15.81
CA PRO A 16 13.62 8.97 -14.44
C PRO A 16 14.01 7.76 -13.60
N GLY A 17 14.56 8.01 -12.40
CA GLY A 17 14.93 6.94 -11.47
C GLY A 17 13.73 6.08 -11.09
N THR A 18 13.98 4.86 -10.63
CA THR A 18 12.94 3.86 -10.26
C THR A 18 11.89 4.44 -9.31
N MET A 19 12.31 5.20 -8.29
CA MET A 19 11.38 5.84 -7.35
C MET A 19 10.39 6.78 -8.04
N VAL A 20 10.87 7.58 -9.01
CA VAL A 20 10.00 8.50 -9.78
C VAL A 20 9.03 7.73 -10.65
N LEU A 21 9.47 6.66 -11.31
CA LEU A 21 8.61 5.81 -12.14
C LEU A 21 7.55 5.11 -11.30
N MET A 22 7.92 4.54 -10.15
CA MET A 22 6.98 3.88 -9.24
C MET A 22 5.95 4.88 -8.68
N SER A 23 6.38 6.08 -8.26
CA SER A 23 5.47 7.11 -7.76
C SER A 23 4.49 7.58 -8.84
N ARG A 24 4.96 7.73 -10.09
CA ARG A 24 4.08 8.10 -11.21
C ARG A 24 3.11 7.00 -11.55
N LEU A 25 3.54 5.75 -11.55
CA LEU A 25 2.69 4.59 -11.80
C LEU A 25 1.62 4.45 -10.72
N ALA A 26 2.02 4.49 -9.44
CA ALA A 26 1.09 4.46 -8.31
C ALA A 26 0.02 5.56 -8.42
N LYS A 27 0.42 6.79 -8.79
CA LYS A 27 -0.52 7.89 -8.99
C LYS A 27 -1.52 7.61 -10.13
N GLN A 28 -1.13 6.87 -11.18
CA GLN A 28 -2.06 6.47 -12.25
C GLN A 28 -3.09 5.46 -11.73
N PHE A 29 -2.67 4.49 -10.92
CA PHE A 29 -3.58 3.57 -10.25
C PHE A 29 -4.56 4.32 -9.33
N TYR A 30 -4.06 5.16 -8.42
CA TYR A 30 -4.91 5.95 -7.50
C TYR A 30 -5.96 6.79 -8.22
N ARG A 31 -5.61 7.43 -9.34
CA ARG A 31 -6.53 8.27 -10.10
C ARG A 31 -7.66 7.49 -10.78
N ARG A 32 -7.46 6.19 -11.04
CA ARG A 32 -8.41 5.31 -11.70
C ARG A 32 -9.15 4.39 -10.74
N SER A 33 -8.64 4.26 -9.51
CA SER A 33 -9.25 3.49 -8.44
C SER A 33 -10.39 4.29 -7.80
N ASP A 34 -11.44 4.52 -8.57
CA ASP A 34 -12.66 5.13 -8.11
C ASP A 34 -13.42 4.15 -7.21
N GLU A 35 -13.97 4.66 -6.11
CA GLU A 35 -14.78 3.87 -5.18
C GLU A 35 -16.02 3.27 -5.86
N GLU A 36 -16.64 4.02 -6.77
CA GLU A 36 -17.79 3.55 -7.55
C GLU A 36 -17.42 2.34 -8.41
N LEU A 37 -16.24 2.37 -9.03
CA LEU A 37 -15.74 1.28 -9.87
C LEU A 37 -15.29 0.07 -9.05
N LEU A 38 -14.56 0.30 -7.96
CA LEU A 38 -14.03 -0.76 -7.10
C LEU A 38 -15.09 -1.31 -6.13
N GLY A 39 -16.13 -0.54 -5.82
CA GLY A 39 -17.13 -0.87 -4.80
C GLY A 39 -16.62 -0.74 -3.37
N MET A 40 -15.42 -0.20 -3.20
CA MET A 40 -14.81 0.17 -1.91
C MET A 40 -13.64 1.13 -2.09
N HIS A 41 -13.26 1.83 -1.03
CA HIS A 41 -12.04 2.65 -1.04
C HIS A 41 -10.79 1.79 -1.28
N LEU A 42 -9.83 2.31 -2.06
CA LEU A 42 -8.58 1.59 -2.33
C LEU A 42 -7.82 1.21 -1.05
N ARG A 43 -7.86 2.06 -0.01
CA ARG A 43 -7.26 1.75 1.31
C ARG A 43 -7.86 0.50 1.96
N HIS A 44 -9.18 0.29 1.80
CA HIS A 44 -9.88 -0.91 2.29
C HIS A 44 -9.44 -2.14 1.51
N LEU A 45 -9.37 -2.04 0.17
CA LEU A 45 -8.88 -3.12 -0.69
C LEU A 45 -7.48 -3.58 -0.27
N VAL A 46 -6.56 -2.63 -0.11
CA VAL A 46 -5.16 -2.93 0.24
C VAL A 46 -5.07 -3.56 1.64
N ALA A 47 -5.84 -3.06 2.61
CA ALA A 47 -5.89 -3.63 3.96
C ALA A 47 -6.48 -5.04 3.99
N LEU A 48 -7.59 -5.28 3.27
CA LEU A 48 -8.21 -6.60 3.20
C LEU A 48 -7.31 -7.61 2.49
N ALA A 49 -6.63 -7.22 1.41
CA ALA A 49 -5.66 -8.06 0.72
C ALA A 49 -4.50 -8.45 1.65
N TYR A 50 -3.98 -7.48 2.41
CA TYR A 50 -2.92 -7.76 3.39
C TYR A 50 -3.38 -8.76 4.46
N VAL A 51 -4.57 -8.56 5.05
CA VAL A 51 -5.12 -9.46 6.08
C VAL A 51 -5.37 -10.86 5.51
N ARG A 52 -5.77 -10.99 4.23
CA ARG A 52 -5.91 -12.29 3.56
C ARG A 52 -4.58 -13.04 3.47
N ASP A 53 -3.52 -12.31 3.13
CA ASP A 53 -2.21 -12.90 2.85
C ASP A 53 -1.40 -13.19 4.12
N HIS A 54 -1.91 -12.77 5.28
CA HIS A 54 -1.28 -12.95 6.60
C HIS A 54 -2.29 -13.52 7.59
N ASP A 55 -2.29 -14.84 7.74
CA ASP A 55 -3.11 -15.50 8.75
C ASP A 55 -2.80 -14.93 10.15
N GLU A 56 -3.87 -14.71 10.96
CA GLU A 56 -3.73 -14.13 12.30
C GLU A 56 -2.98 -12.80 12.33
N CYS A 57 -3.31 -11.91 11.40
CA CYS A 57 -2.65 -10.63 11.20
C CYS A 57 -2.72 -9.73 12.46
N PRO A 58 -1.60 -9.46 13.16
CA PRO A 58 -1.61 -8.50 14.24
C PRO A 58 -1.95 -7.10 13.74
N GLN A 59 -2.77 -6.36 14.49
CA GLN A 59 -3.10 -4.96 14.12
C GLN A 59 -1.84 -4.10 13.92
N GLN A 60 -0.78 -4.34 14.70
CA GLN A 60 0.49 -3.63 14.56
C GLN A 60 1.16 -3.91 13.21
N ALA A 61 1.07 -5.13 12.70
CA ALA A 61 1.66 -5.48 11.40
C ALA A 61 1.05 -4.69 10.24
N LEU A 62 -0.25 -4.32 10.32
CA LEU A 62 -0.87 -3.41 9.37
C LEU A 62 -0.29 -1.99 9.46
N ALA A 63 -0.05 -1.49 10.68
CA ALA A 63 0.56 -0.18 10.90
C ALA A 63 1.94 -0.12 10.23
N ASP A 64 2.76 -1.12 10.47
CA ASP A 64 4.12 -1.22 9.96
C ASP A 64 4.13 -1.37 8.43
N ALA A 65 3.31 -2.26 7.89
CA ALA A 65 3.25 -2.51 6.44
C ALA A 65 2.80 -1.28 5.63
N PHE A 66 1.93 -0.45 6.20
CA PHE A 66 1.39 0.73 5.50
C PHE A 66 2.01 2.05 5.95
N CYS A 67 3.03 2.01 6.80
CA CYS A 67 3.66 3.20 7.38
C CYS A 67 2.60 4.14 8.00
N MET A 68 1.61 3.57 8.67
CA MET A 68 0.50 4.29 9.31
C MET A 68 0.76 4.39 10.82
N ASP A 69 0.37 5.51 11.41
CA ASP A 69 0.33 5.60 12.86
C ASP A 69 -0.81 4.75 13.46
N ALA A 70 -0.70 4.41 14.74
CA ALA A 70 -1.64 3.53 15.43
C ALA A 70 -3.10 4.05 15.38
N ASN A 71 -3.31 5.37 15.40
CA ASN A 71 -4.65 5.96 15.36
C ASN A 71 -5.29 5.75 13.98
N ASN A 72 -4.53 5.98 12.90
CA ASN A 72 -5.02 5.78 11.54
C ASN A 72 -5.37 4.32 11.26
N VAL A 73 -4.59 3.37 11.78
CA VAL A 73 -4.92 1.93 11.68
C VAL A 73 -6.19 1.61 12.43
N VAL A 74 -6.38 2.15 13.65
CA VAL A 74 -7.61 1.96 14.42
C VAL A 74 -8.83 2.49 13.66
N LEU A 75 -8.74 3.68 13.07
CA LEU A 75 -9.82 4.26 12.26
C LEU A 75 -10.14 3.38 11.05
N LEU A 76 -9.14 2.96 10.31
CA LEU A 76 -9.30 2.06 9.17
C LEU A 76 -9.98 0.74 9.56
N LEU A 77 -9.56 0.13 10.66
CA LEU A 77 -10.14 -1.12 11.13
C LEU A 77 -11.56 -0.94 11.67
N ASN A 78 -11.88 0.19 12.30
CA ASN A 78 -13.25 0.50 12.72
C ASN A 78 -14.18 0.58 11.50
N GLU A 79 -13.78 1.28 10.45
CA GLU A 79 -14.55 1.34 9.19
C GLU A 79 -14.76 -0.05 8.59
N LEU A 80 -13.73 -0.89 8.55
CA LEU A 80 -13.82 -2.25 8.03
C LEU A 80 -14.69 -3.18 8.90
N GLU A 81 -14.70 -2.99 10.22
CA GLU A 81 -15.61 -3.70 11.13
C GLU A 81 -17.06 -3.23 10.97
N GLU A 82 -17.30 -1.93 10.83
CA GLU A 82 -18.65 -1.38 10.58
C GLU A 82 -19.23 -1.91 9.26
N LEU A 83 -18.38 -2.08 8.23
CA LEU A 83 -18.75 -2.72 6.97
C LEU A 83 -18.91 -4.25 7.08
N GLY A 84 -18.54 -4.83 8.23
CA GLY A 84 -18.59 -6.26 8.47
C GLY A 84 -17.55 -7.07 7.68
N TYR A 85 -16.47 -6.44 7.21
CA TYR A 85 -15.45 -7.09 6.38
C TYR A 85 -14.34 -7.75 7.19
N VAL A 86 -14.06 -7.24 8.38
CA VAL A 86 -13.09 -7.81 9.30
C VAL A 86 -13.71 -7.99 10.70
N THR A 87 -13.03 -8.75 11.53
CA THR A 87 -13.27 -8.85 12.97
C THR A 87 -11.95 -8.78 13.71
N ARG A 88 -11.94 -8.14 14.88
CA ARG A 88 -10.77 -8.09 15.75
C ARG A 88 -10.97 -9.05 16.91
N LEU A 89 -10.06 -9.97 17.06
CA LEU A 89 -10.02 -10.93 18.15
C LEU A 89 -8.86 -10.59 19.08
N ARG A 90 -8.99 -10.90 20.35
CA ARG A 90 -7.86 -10.82 21.27
C ARG A 90 -6.92 -11.97 20.99
N ASP A 91 -5.62 -11.67 20.92
CA ASP A 91 -4.59 -12.70 20.82
C ASP A 91 -4.65 -13.62 22.05
N PRO A 92 -4.75 -14.94 21.88
CA PRO A 92 -4.79 -15.88 22.98
C PRO A 92 -3.50 -15.88 23.83
N ASP A 93 -2.37 -15.58 23.23
CA ASP A 93 -1.05 -15.60 23.86
C ASP A 93 -0.71 -14.24 24.50
N ASP A 94 -1.20 -13.14 23.93
CA ASP A 94 -1.05 -11.79 24.49
C ASP A 94 -2.34 -10.98 24.39
N ARG A 95 -3.09 -10.92 25.48
CA ARG A 95 -4.37 -10.19 25.57
C ARG A 95 -4.29 -8.68 25.31
N ARG A 96 -3.11 -8.10 25.23
CA ARG A 96 -2.90 -6.69 24.87
C ARG A 96 -2.90 -6.49 23.36
N ARG A 97 -2.74 -7.56 22.61
CA ARG A 97 -2.70 -7.55 21.14
C ARG A 97 -4.07 -7.91 20.56
N HIS A 98 -4.35 -7.38 19.40
CA HIS A 98 -5.51 -7.76 18.60
C HIS A 98 -5.04 -8.37 17.28
N LEU A 99 -5.70 -9.47 16.92
CA LEU A 99 -5.55 -10.14 15.63
C LEU A 99 -6.72 -9.73 14.75
N VAL A 100 -6.45 -9.37 13.52
CA VAL A 100 -7.45 -9.00 12.53
C VAL A 100 -7.68 -10.18 11.59
N GLN A 101 -8.93 -10.53 11.38
CA GLN A 101 -9.33 -11.62 10.50
C GLN A 101 -10.41 -11.17 9.52
N LEU A 102 -10.36 -11.70 8.29
CA LEU A 102 -11.42 -11.49 7.31
C LEU A 102 -12.67 -12.29 7.68
N THR A 103 -13.82 -11.64 7.60
CA THR A 103 -15.11 -12.32 7.61
C THR A 103 -15.40 -12.97 6.23
N SER A 104 -16.46 -13.77 6.14
CA SER A 104 -16.94 -14.28 4.84
C SER A 104 -17.40 -13.15 3.91
N ALA A 105 -18.02 -12.11 4.47
CA ALA A 105 -18.42 -10.91 3.74
C ALA A 105 -17.19 -10.14 3.21
N GLY A 106 -16.15 -9.98 4.04
CA GLY A 106 -14.89 -9.35 3.64
C GLY A 106 -14.21 -10.10 2.50
N ARG A 107 -14.13 -11.43 2.57
CA ARG A 107 -13.59 -12.25 1.48
C ARG A 107 -14.38 -12.07 0.17
N THR A 108 -15.69 -12.05 0.25
CA THR A 108 -16.54 -11.85 -0.93
C THR A 108 -16.35 -10.45 -1.53
N ALA A 109 -16.33 -9.41 -0.68
CA ALA A 109 -16.10 -8.04 -1.11
C ALA A 109 -14.73 -7.90 -1.78
N LEU A 110 -13.67 -8.42 -1.15
CA LEU A 110 -12.31 -8.42 -1.69
C LEU A 110 -12.25 -9.07 -3.08
N SER A 111 -12.79 -10.29 -3.23
CA SER A 111 -12.77 -11.00 -4.52
C SER A 111 -13.55 -10.27 -5.63
N ARG A 112 -14.62 -9.54 -5.26
CA ARG A 112 -15.35 -8.71 -6.23
C ARG A 112 -14.51 -7.52 -6.68
N THR A 113 -13.87 -6.84 -5.74
CA THR A 113 -13.04 -5.67 -6.00
C THR A 113 -11.79 -6.03 -6.80
N GLU A 114 -11.14 -7.16 -6.50
CA GLU A 114 -9.98 -7.65 -7.26
C GLU A 114 -10.31 -7.89 -8.73
N ARG A 115 -11.53 -8.36 -9.04
CA ARG A 115 -11.97 -8.50 -10.43
C ARG A 115 -12.16 -7.15 -11.13
N ALA A 116 -12.68 -6.14 -10.43
CA ALA A 116 -12.81 -4.79 -10.97
C ALA A 116 -11.43 -4.13 -11.15
N GLN A 117 -10.48 -4.41 -10.24
CA GLN A 117 -9.10 -3.93 -10.34
C GLN A 117 -8.39 -4.43 -11.61
N GLY A 118 -8.69 -5.64 -12.06
CA GLY A 118 -8.11 -6.18 -13.30
C GLY A 118 -8.30 -5.26 -14.51
N ALA A 119 -9.46 -4.60 -14.63
CA ALA A 119 -9.71 -3.64 -15.71
C ALA A 119 -8.82 -2.38 -15.60
N ILE A 120 -8.55 -1.91 -14.36
CA ILE A 120 -7.65 -0.78 -14.13
C ILE A 120 -6.20 -1.16 -14.47
N GLU A 121 -5.80 -2.38 -14.10
CA GLU A 121 -4.47 -2.90 -14.43
C GLU A 121 -4.28 -3.01 -15.95
N ASP A 122 -5.29 -3.50 -16.66
CA ASP A 122 -5.26 -3.60 -18.11
C ASP A 122 -5.12 -2.23 -18.80
N GLU A 123 -5.74 -1.20 -18.25
CA GLU A 123 -5.59 0.18 -18.76
C GLU A 123 -4.20 0.75 -18.44
N VAL A 124 -3.77 0.65 -17.17
CA VAL A 124 -2.52 1.29 -16.70
C VAL A 124 -1.28 0.59 -17.24
N LEU A 125 -1.32 -0.74 -17.32
CA LEU A 125 -0.23 -1.59 -17.77
C LEU A 125 -0.41 -2.07 -19.22
N GLY A 126 -1.30 -1.42 -20.00
CA GLY A 126 -1.65 -1.84 -21.36
C GLY A 126 -0.48 -1.86 -22.36
N ALA A 127 0.60 -1.14 -22.06
CA ALA A 127 1.84 -1.18 -22.86
C ALA A 127 2.68 -2.44 -22.64
N LEU A 128 2.42 -3.20 -21.55
CA LEU A 128 3.16 -4.41 -21.19
C LEU A 128 2.46 -5.66 -21.72
N GLN A 129 3.26 -6.60 -22.25
CA GLN A 129 2.76 -7.93 -22.59
C GLN A 129 2.46 -8.75 -21.32
N PRO A 130 1.66 -9.82 -21.39
CA PRO A 130 1.27 -10.61 -20.22
C PRO A 130 2.45 -11.16 -19.40
N ASP A 131 3.51 -11.61 -20.05
CA ASP A 131 4.75 -12.10 -19.44
C ASP A 131 5.56 -10.99 -18.75
N GLU A 132 5.58 -9.79 -19.34
CA GLU A 132 6.20 -8.60 -18.75
C GLU A 132 5.43 -8.14 -17.50
N ARG A 133 4.09 -8.18 -17.50
CA ARG A 133 3.26 -7.89 -16.32
C ARG A 133 3.52 -8.89 -15.20
N ALA A 134 3.58 -10.18 -15.51
CA ALA A 134 3.90 -11.23 -14.55
C ALA A 134 5.30 -11.00 -13.94
N THR A 135 6.27 -10.65 -14.77
CA THR A 135 7.63 -10.30 -14.33
C THR A 135 7.63 -9.08 -13.40
N LEU A 136 6.91 -8.01 -13.76
CA LEU A 136 6.78 -6.81 -12.94
C LEU A 136 6.19 -7.14 -11.56
N MET A 137 5.11 -7.92 -11.51
CA MET A 137 4.50 -8.37 -10.24
C MET A 137 5.48 -9.16 -9.37
N GLN A 138 6.23 -10.09 -9.97
CA GLN A 138 7.24 -10.88 -9.24
C GLN A 138 8.35 -10.00 -8.67
N LEU A 139 8.84 -9.02 -9.43
CA LEU A 139 9.90 -8.11 -9.01
C LEU A 139 9.44 -7.19 -7.89
N LEU A 140 8.24 -6.61 -8.01
CA LEU A 140 7.64 -5.78 -6.96
C LEU A 140 7.39 -6.57 -5.68
N SER A 141 6.82 -7.77 -5.78
CA SER A 141 6.59 -8.64 -4.62
C SER A 141 7.89 -9.04 -3.92
N ARG A 142 8.95 -9.30 -4.69
CA ARG A 142 10.28 -9.61 -4.14
C ARG A 142 10.89 -8.40 -3.45
N ALA A 143 10.76 -7.21 -4.04
CA ALA A 143 11.26 -5.97 -3.45
C ALA A 143 10.55 -5.64 -2.14
N LEU A 144 9.21 -5.78 -2.09
CA LEU A 144 8.42 -5.53 -0.88
C LEU A 144 8.79 -6.49 0.26
N ARG A 145 9.02 -7.78 -0.04
CA ARG A 145 9.46 -8.76 0.99
C ARG A 145 10.86 -8.50 1.54
N SER A 146 11.69 -7.73 0.86
CA SER A 146 13.06 -7.41 1.30
C SER A 146 13.13 -6.14 2.12
N VAL A 147 12.04 -5.38 2.22
CA VAL A 147 11.98 -4.19 3.06
C VAL A 147 11.55 -4.64 4.45
N GLU A 148 12.48 -4.62 5.39
CA GLU A 148 12.15 -4.85 6.81
C GLU A 148 11.21 -3.74 7.29
N PRO A 149 10.24 -4.04 8.19
CA PRO A 149 9.42 -3.01 8.81
C PRO A 149 10.35 -1.96 9.42
N VAL A 150 10.15 -0.70 9.08
CA VAL A 150 10.88 0.39 9.72
C VAL A 150 10.43 0.41 11.18
N GLU A 151 11.29 -0.01 12.10
CA GLU A 151 11.05 0.20 13.51
C GLU A 151 10.89 1.71 13.72
N HIS A 152 9.69 2.15 14.04
CA HIS A 152 9.47 3.52 14.48
C HIS A 152 10.15 3.67 15.84
N GLU A 153 11.43 4.09 15.85
CA GLU A 153 12.00 4.72 17.03
C GLU A 153 11.04 5.82 17.46
N GLU A 154 10.40 5.64 18.60
CA GLU A 154 9.67 6.69 19.30
C GLU A 154 10.65 7.86 19.49
N ARG A 155 10.68 8.78 18.57
CA ARG A 155 11.30 10.07 18.81
C ARG A 155 10.47 10.74 19.89
N GLY A 156 10.90 10.50 21.14
CA GLY A 156 10.38 11.16 22.31
C GLY A 156 10.38 12.66 22.08
N TYR A 157 9.19 13.20 21.84
CA TYR A 157 8.97 14.64 21.91
C TYR A 157 9.00 15.01 23.39
N SER A 158 10.21 15.22 23.91
CA SER A 158 10.43 15.80 25.23
C SER A 158 9.92 17.23 25.19
N ALA A 159 8.68 17.44 25.61
CA ALA A 159 8.13 18.75 25.89
C ALA A 159 8.89 19.34 27.08
N THR A 160 9.92 20.13 26.80
CA THR A 160 10.53 21.00 27.78
C THR A 160 9.52 22.06 28.19
N THR A 161 8.77 21.81 29.25
CA THR A 161 8.01 22.82 29.97
C THR A 161 9.01 23.74 30.66
N ALA A 162 9.37 24.84 30.01
CA ALA A 162 10.04 25.94 30.64
C ALA A 162 9.06 26.60 31.63
N SER A 163 9.25 26.32 32.92
CA SER A 163 8.67 27.12 34.00
C SER A 163 9.20 28.55 33.88
N ILE A 164 8.33 29.50 33.61
CA ILE A 164 8.57 30.90 33.84
C ILE A 164 7.91 31.23 35.17
N SER A 165 8.74 31.28 36.23
CA SER A 165 8.43 31.97 37.50
C SER A 165 8.75 33.42 37.32
N THR A 166 7.80 34.32 37.47
CA THR A 166 7.85 35.53 38.29
C THR A 166 6.47 36.16 38.37
#